data_0bd642110a01dd95dcd80f485993dcf0
#
_entry.id   0bd642110a01dd95dcd80f485993dcf0
#
_cell.length_a   1.000
_cell.length_b   1.000
_cell.length_c   1.000
_cell.angle_alpha   90.00
_cell.angle_beta   90.00
_cell.angle_gamma   90.00
#
_symmetry.space_group_name_H-M   'P 1'
#
loop_
_entity.id
_entity.type
_entity.pdbx_description
1 polymer ?
#
loop_
_entity_poly.entity_id
_entity_poly.type
_entity_poly.pdbx_seq_one_letter_code
_entity_poly.pdbx_strand_id
1 'polypeptide(L)'
;MNELERLMIAESKKNAIDDEFIKDEQQCEYDRACNWATETMDKLSFLENYKCRLEGSRSYGAFIIYTNGHGTIEVALDFEYDRSINKRKSITRYHTDKPLKINWNYSMCGGDKSELSLEDFVKELVRRGIVKVES
;
A
#
# COMPACT_ATOMS: atom_id res chain seq x y z
N MET A 1 45.38 -17.05 -3.83
CA MET A 1 44.07 -16.79 -3.14
C MET A 1 43.89 -17.81 -2.05
N ASN A 2 43.68 -17.37 -0.82
CA ASN A 2 43.48 -18.30 0.30
C ASN A 2 42.04 -18.82 0.37
N GLU A 3 41.82 -19.82 1.21
CA GLU A 3 40.50 -20.44 1.37
C GLU A 3 39.45 -19.47 1.87
N LEU A 4 39.79 -18.62 2.83
CA LEU A 4 38.83 -17.64 3.38
C LEU A 4 38.39 -16.62 2.34
N GLU A 5 39.29 -16.17 1.51
CA GLU A 5 38.99 -15.25 0.41
C GLU A 5 38.08 -15.91 -0.62
N ARG A 6 38.27 -17.19 -0.92
CA ARG A 6 37.39 -17.96 -1.82
C ARG A 6 35.98 -18.03 -1.26
N LEU A 7 35.84 -18.28 0.04
CA LEU A 7 34.54 -18.31 0.71
C LEU A 7 33.85 -16.95 0.63
N MET A 8 34.57 -15.88 0.86
CA MET A 8 34.06 -14.52 0.75
C MET A 8 33.57 -14.22 -0.67
N ILE A 9 34.32 -14.61 -1.69
CA ILE A 9 33.93 -14.38 -3.09
C ILE A 9 32.70 -15.21 -3.45
N ALA A 10 32.62 -16.45 -2.99
CA ALA A 10 31.47 -17.31 -3.22
C ALA A 10 30.19 -16.69 -2.60
N GLU A 11 30.30 -16.17 -1.39
CA GLU A 11 29.19 -15.52 -0.72
C GLU A 11 28.77 -14.21 -1.44
N SER A 12 29.74 -13.47 -1.96
CA SER A 12 29.46 -12.28 -2.76
C SER A 12 28.69 -12.60 -4.05
N LYS A 13 29.02 -13.70 -4.71
CA LYS A 13 28.30 -14.16 -5.90
C LYS A 13 26.87 -14.58 -5.55
N LYS A 14 26.69 -15.26 -4.43
CA LYS A 14 25.36 -15.63 -3.93
C LYS A 14 24.52 -14.37 -3.67
N ASN A 15 25.11 -13.36 -3.04
CA ASN A 15 24.43 -12.09 -2.80
C ASN A 15 23.96 -11.43 -4.09
N ALA A 16 24.75 -11.48 -5.16
CA ALA A 16 24.37 -10.91 -6.44
C ALA A 16 23.14 -11.62 -7.05
N ILE A 17 23.09 -12.94 -6.91
CA ILE A 17 21.94 -13.75 -7.36
C ILE A 17 20.69 -13.40 -6.53
N ASP A 18 20.85 -13.33 -5.21
CA ASP A 18 19.76 -12.94 -4.31
C ASP A 18 19.24 -11.54 -4.64
N ASP A 19 20.12 -10.59 -4.94
CA ASP A 19 19.75 -9.22 -5.28
C ASP A 19 18.87 -9.15 -6.54
N GLU A 20 19.20 -9.94 -7.56
CA GLU A 20 18.37 -10.04 -8.77
C GLU A 20 16.99 -10.62 -8.47
N PHE A 21 16.95 -11.69 -7.70
CA PHE A 21 15.69 -12.30 -7.30
C PHE A 21 14.82 -11.32 -6.49
N ILE A 22 15.41 -10.64 -5.51
CA ILE A 22 14.73 -9.65 -4.67
C ILE A 22 14.16 -8.52 -5.53
N LYS A 23 14.94 -8.02 -6.47
CA LYS A 23 14.52 -6.96 -7.39
C LYS A 23 13.29 -7.38 -8.20
N ASP A 24 13.33 -8.59 -8.78
CA ASP A 24 12.22 -9.10 -9.58
C ASP A 24 10.97 -9.32 -8.74
N GLU A 25 11.11 -9.91 -7.56
CA GLU A 25 10.00 -10.12 -6.62
C GLU A 25 9.41 -8.80 -6.14
N GLN A 26 10.26 -7.81 -5.84
CA GLN A 26 9.79 -6.50 -5.43
C GLN A 26 9.00 -5.82 -6.54
N GLN A 27 9.44 -5.94 -7.78
CA GLN A 27 8.71 -5.38 -8.91
C GLN A 27 7.34 -6.03 -9.07
N CYS A 28 7.24 -7.35 -8.91
CA CYS A 28 5.97 -8.07 -8.93
C CYS A 28 5.03 -7.57 -7.83
N GLU A 29 5.55 -7.34 -6.63
CA GLU A 29 4.77 -6.81 -5.51
C GLU A 29 4.27 -5.40 -5.81
N TYR A 30 5.11 -4.53 -6.36
CA TYR A 30 4.70 -3.17 -6.74
C TYR A 30 3.62 -3.18 -7.82
N ASP A 31 3.76 -4.03 -8.83
CA ASP A 31 2.78 -4.14 -9.91
C ASP A 31 1.43 -4.62 -9.37
N ARG A 32 1.44 -5.60 -8.48
CA ARG A 32 0.25 -6.11 -7.82
C ARG A 32 -0.43 -5.04 -6.96
N ALA A 33 0.35 -4.28 -6.22
CA ALA A 33 -0.14 -3.19 -5.38
C ALA A 33 -0.73 -2.06 -6.22
N CYS A 34 -0.09 -1.69 -7.34
CA CYS A 34 -0.60 -0.69 -8.27
C CYS A 34 -1.91 -1.13 -8.93
N ASN A 35 -1.99 -2.39 -9.33
CA ASN A 35 -3.21 -2.95 -9.91
C ASN A 35 -4.36 -2.91 -8.90
N TRP A 36 -4.09 -3.27 -7.66
CA TRP A 36 -5.08 -3.18 -6.59
C TRP A 36 -5.59 -1.75 -6.43
N ALA A 37 -4.69 -0.77 -6.39
CA ALA A 37 -5.06 0.64 -6.22
C ALA A 37 -5.96 1.11 -7.36
N THR A 38 -5.60 0.80 -8.60
CA THR A 38 -6.37 1.17 -9.79
C THR A 38 -7.76 0.51 -9.77
N GLU A 39 -7.83 -0.77 -9.50
CA GLU A 39 -9.10 -1.50 -9.44
C GLU A 39 -9.99 -0.99 -8.32
N THR A 40 -9.42 -0.69 -7.17
CA THR A 40 -10.16 -0.19 -6.02
C THR A 40 -10.67 1.23 -6.25
N MET A 41 -9.84 2.09 -6.85
CA MET A 41 -10.27 3.43 -7.24
C MET A 41 -11.43 3.36 -8.24
N ASP A 42 -11.41 2.44 -9.19
CA ASP A 42 -12.51 2.24 -10.13
C ASP A 42 -13.80 1.84 -9.41
N LYS A 43 -13.72 0.95 -8.44
CA LYS A 43 -14.86 0.54 -7.62
C LYS A 43 -15.44 1.71 -6.81
N LEU A 44 -14.61 2.66 -6.44
CA LEU A 44 -14.99 3.83 -5.64
C LEU A 44 -15.24 5.08 -6.48
N SER A 45 -15.18 4.98 -7.81
CA SER A 45 -15.34 6.14 -8.70
C SER A 45 -16.70 6.83 -8.54
N PHE A 46 -17.73 6.13 -8.07
CA PHE A 46 -19.04 6.72 -7.75
C PHE A 46 -18.96 7.83 -6.69
N LEU A 47 -17.91 7.85 -5.87
CA LEU A 47 -17.72 8.89 -4.86
C LEU A 47 -17.55 10.28 -5.48
N GLU A 48 -17.19 10.37 -6.76
CA GLU A 48 -17.15 11.65 -7.47
C GLU A 48 -18.52 12.31 -7.54
N ASN A 49 -19.58 11.52 -7.56
CA ASN A 49 -20.95 12.01 -7.50
C ASN A 49 -21.31 12.64 -6.14
N TYR A 50 -20.47 12.39 -5.13
CA TYR A 50 -20.64 12.90 -3.76
C TYR A 50 -19.54 13.89 -3.40
N LYS A 51 -18.99 14.57 -4.41
CA LYS A 51 -18.01 15.65 -4.24
C LYS A 51 -16.66 15.18 -3.67
N CYS A 52 -16.31 13.93 -3.91
CA CYS A 52 -15.00 13.39 -3.58
C CYS A 52 -14.18 13.23 -4.86
N ARG A 53 -12.87 13.39 -4.75
CA ARG A 53 -11.94 13.20 -5.86
C ARG A 53 -10.90 12.16 -5.46
N LEU A 54 -10.64 11.18 -6.31
CA LEU A 54 -9.70 10.11 -6.06
C LEU A 54 -8.43 10.33 -6.88
N GLU A 55 -7.28 10.15 -6.26
CA GLU A 55 -5.97 10.24 -6.92
C GLU A 55 -5.05 9.14 -6.42
N GLY A 56 -4.18 8.65 -7.31
CA GLY A 56 -3.12 7.73 -6.91
C GLY A 56 -2.14 8.40 -5.96
N SER A 57 -1.64 7.64 -5.00
CA SER A 57 -0.61 8.08 -4.08
C SER A 57 0.78 7.87 -4.70
N ARG A 58 1.80 8.56 -4.16
CA ARG A 58 3.21 8.28 -4.47
C ARG A 58 3.65 6.94 -3.89
N SER A 59 2.97 6.46 -2.85
CA SER A 59 3.26 5.17 -2.23
C SER A 59 2.54 4.06 -2.99
N TYR A 60 3.23 2.95 -3.21
CA TYR A 60 2.60 1.77 -3.80
C TYR A 60 1.52 1.21 -2.89
N GLY A 61 0.45 0.69 -3.49
CA GLY A 61 -0.64 0.08 -2.73
C GLY A 61 -1.45 1.08 -1.92
N ALA A 62 -1.53 2.33 -2.35
CA ALA A 62 -2.30 3.37 -1.68
C ALA A 62 -2.93 4.32 -2.69
N PHE A 63 -4.00 4.98 -2.29
CA PHE A 63 -4.59 6.09 -3.04
C PHE A 63 -5.18 7.10 -2.07
N ILE A 64 -5.49 8.28 -2.58
CA ILE A 64 -5.94 9.43 -1.80
C ILE A 64 -7.35 9.80 -2.22
N ILE A 65 -8.19 10.11 -1.25
CA ILE A 65 -9.53 10.66 -1.47
C ILE A 65 -9.55 12.08 -0.92
N TYR A 66 -9.81 13.04 -1.79
CA TYR A 66 -10.04 14.44 -1.41
C TYR A 66 -11.53 14.62 -1.20
N THR A 67 -11.92 15.02 0.01
CA THR A 67 -13.31 15.19 0.37
C THR A 67 -13.73 16.65 0.28
N ASN A 68 -15.02 16.92 0.30
CA ASN A 68 -15.55 18.27 0.32
C ASN A 68 -15.69 18.77 1.77
N GLY A 69 -14.62 19.41 2.25
CA GLY A 69 -14.62 20.03 3.58
C GLY A 69 -14.31 19.12 4.76
N HIS A 70 -13.91 17.86 4.50
CA HIS A 70 -13.59 16.87 5.55
C HIS A 70 -12.14 16.39 5.50
N GLY A 71 -11.28 17.12 4.79
CA GLY A 71 -9.87 16.79 4.68
C GLY A 71 -9.58 15.71 3.65
N THR A 72 -8.43 15.11 3.79
CA THR A 72 -7.88 14.12 2.85
C THR A 72 -7.79 12.77 3.55
N ILE A 73 -8.23 11.72 2.87
CA ILE A 73 -8.20 10.36 3.38
C ILE A 73 -7.21 9.54 2.56
N GLU A 74 -6.32 8.81 3.22
CA GLU A 74 -5.49 7.82 2.56
C GLU A 74 -6.07 6.43 2.77
N VAL A 75 -6.18 5.66 1.69
CA VAL A 75 -6.56 4.25 1.73
C VAL A 75 -5.38 3.44 1.24
N ALA A 76 -4.92 2.50 2.05
CA ALA A 76 -3.71 1.75 1.76
C ALA A 76 -3.87 0.26 2.08
N LEU A 77 -3.10 -0.56 1.36
CA LEU A 77 -2.93 -1.96 1.70
C LEU A 77 -2.07 -2.11 2.94
N ASP A 78 -2.36 -3.11 3.75
CA ASP A 78 -1.43 -3.59 4.75
C ASP A 78 -0.23 -4.24 4.07
N PHE A 79 0.93 -4.13 4.67
CA PHE A 79 2.17 -4.71 4.12
C PHE A 79 3.10 -5.15 5.24
N GLU A 80 4.07 -5.98 4.88
CA GLU A 80 5.15 -6.39 5.78
C GLU A 80 6.48 -6.41 5.02
N TYR A 81 7.58 -6.34 5.77
CA TYR A 81 8.92 -6.47 5.22
C TYR A 81 9.38 -7.92 5.37
N ASP A 82 9.61 -8.57 4.24
CA ASP A 82 10.07 -9.95 4.17
C ASP A 82 11.59 -9.99 3.97
N ARG A 83 12.31 -10.54 4.94
CA ARG A 83 13.77 -10.71 4.91
C ARG A 83 14.17 -12.16 4.84
N SER A 84 13.27 -13.06 4.46
CA SER A 84 13.51 -14.51 4.45
C SER A 84 14.53 -14.95 3.41
N ILE A 85 14.71 -14.19 2.32
CA ILE A 85 15.63 -14.53 1.23
C ILE A 85 17.05 -14.10 1.58
N ASN A 86 17.21 -12.86 2.07
CA ASN A 86 18.51 -12.31 2.41
C ASN A 86 18.35 -11.28 3.54
N LYS A 87 19.19 -11.43 4.57
CA LYS A 87 19.12 -10.53 5.74
C LYS A 87 19.49 -9.07 5.43
N ARG A 88 20.22 -8.83 4.32
CA ARG A 88 20.65 -7.49 3.91
C ARG A 88 19.53 -6.66 3.30
N LYS A 89 18.57 -7.31 2.62
CA LYS A 89 17.52 -6.65 1.87
C LYS A 89 16.17 -7.28 2.16
N SER A 90 15.17 -6.44 2.28
CA SER A 90 13.79 -6.88 2.45
C SER A 90 13.01 -6.73 1.14
N ILE A 91 11.93 -7.49 1.04
CA ILE A 91 10.89 -7.30 0.03
C ILE A 91 9.67 -6.78 0.76
N THR A 92 9.06 -5.72 0.26
CA THR A 92 7.77 -5.25 0.77
C THR A 92 6.68 -6.12 0.18
N ARG A 93 6.01 -6.90 1.03
CA ARG A 93 4.90 -7.79 0.64
C ARG A 93 3.58 -7.10 0.97
N TYR A 94 2.73 -6.92 -0.02
CA TYR A 94 1.42 -6.27 0.14
C TYR A 94 0.33 -7.31 0.33
N HIS A 95 -0.57 -7.06 1.27
CA HIS A 95 -1.66 -7.98 1.62
C HIS A 95 -2.98 -7.46 1.07
N THR A 96 -3.52 -8.13 0.06
CA THR A 96 -4.83 -7.81 -0.52
C THR A 96 -5.98 -8.49 0.21
N ASP A 97 -5.69 -9.43 1.10
CA ASP A 97 -6.63 -10.26 1.86
C ASP A 97 -6.86 -9.78 3.30
N LYS A 98 -6.22 -8.70 3.69
CA LYS A 98 -6.36 -8.09 5.03
C LYS A 98 -7.17 -6.81 4.97
N PRO A 99 -7.72 -6.34 6.10
CA PRO A 99 -8.38 -5.03 6.16
C PRO A 99 -7.48 -3.91 5.66
N LEU A 100 -8.09 -2.91 5.04
CA LEU A 100 -7.40 -1.75 4.54
C LEU A 100 -6.97 -0.84 5.68
N LYS A 101 -5.84 -0.18 5.50
CA LYS A 101 -5.34 0.85 6.42
C LYS A 101 -5.93 2.19 5.98
N ILE A 102 -6.77 2.79 6.80
CA ILE A 102 -7.41 4.07 6.50
C ILE A 102 -6.82 5.14 7.41
N ASN A 103 -6.32 6.20 6.81
CA ASN A 103 -5.88 7.39 7.53
C ASN A 103 -6.85 8.53 7.21
N TRP A 104 -7.73 8.85 8.17
CA TRP A 104 -8.82 9.81 7.98
C TRP A 104 -8.35 11.26 7.88
N ASN A 105 -7.16 11.56 8.38
CA ASN A 105 -6.57 12.89 8.36
C ASN A 105 -5.15 12.81 7.81
N TYR A 106 -5.03 12.37 6.56
CA TYR A 106 -3.74 12.07 5.94
C TYR A 106 -2.73 13.21 5.99
N SER A 107 -3.19 14.44 5.87
CA SER A 107 -2.32 15.62 5.87
C SER A 107 -1.88 16.06 7.28
N MET A 108 -2.39 15.44 8.33
CA MET A 108 -2.11 15.80 9.71
C MET A 108 -1.33 14.69 10.41
N CYS A 109 -0.20 15.03 11.03
CA CYS A 109 0.55 14.09 11.85
C CYS A 109 -0.32 13.58 13.01
N GLY A 110 -0.38 12.25 13.17
CA GLY A 110 -1.17 11.63 14.24
C GLY A 110 -2.66 11.56 13.98
N GLY A 111 -3.07 11.63 12.72
CA GLY A 111 -4.48 11.53 12.36
C GLY A 111 -5.13 10.21 12.76
N ASP A 112 -6.45 10.21 12.75
CA ASP A 112 -7.29 9.07 13.09
C ASP A 112 -7.10 7.95 12.05
N LYS A 113 -6.76 6.76 12.52
CA LYS A 113 -6.49 5.59 11.68
C LYS A 113 -7.43 4.45 12.01
N SER A 114 -7.87 3.75 10.98
CA SER A 114 -8.75 2.59 11.11
C SER A 114 -8.28 1.46 10.22
N GLU A 115 -8.68 0.24 10.56
CA GLU A 115 -8.50 -0.94 9.73
C GLU A 115 -9.87 -1.45 9.35
N LEU A 116 -10.24 -1.35 8.07
CA LEU A 116 -11.59 -1.65 7.60
C LEU A 116 -11.55 -2.41 6.27
N SER A 117 -12.54 -3.27 6.06
CA SER A 117 -12.84 -3.77 4.73
C SER A 117 -13.34 -2.62 3.85
N LEU A 118 -13.31 -2.81 2.54
CA LEU A 118 -13.82 -1.78 1.62
C LEU A 118 -15.30 -1.49 1.88
N GLU A 119 -16.10 -2.49 2.17
CA GLU A 119 -17.52 -2.35 2.49
C GLU A 119 -17.73 -1.52 3.76
N ASP A 120 -16.99 -1.84 4.81
CA ASP A 120 -17.07 -1.09 6.07
C ASP A 120 -16.54 0.33 5.92
N PHE A 121 -15.55 0.52 5.07
CA PHE A 121 -15.02 1.85 4.76
C PHE A 121 -16.10 2.76 4.16
N VAL A 122 -16.84 2.29 3.16
CA VAL A 122 -17.89 3.12 2.54
C VAL A 122 -19.04 3.41 3.52
N LYS A 123 -19.38 2.47 4.40
CA LYS A 123 -20.34 2.71 5.47
C LYS A 123 -19.84 3.79 6.44
N GLU A 124 -18.55 3.75 6.77
CA GLU A 124 -17.94 4.70 7.68
C GLU A 124 -17.89 6.13 7.11
N LEU A 125 -17.75 6.27 5.80
CA LEU A 125 -17.86 7.58 5.13
C LEU A 125 -19.20 8.26 5.43
N VAL A 126 -20.27 7.46 5.43
CA VAL A 126 -21.62 7.97 5.75
C VAL A 126 -21.77 8.23 7.25
N ARG A 127 -21.32 7.30 8.09
CA ARG A 127 -21.39 7.46 9.55
C ARG A 127 -20.66 8.71 10.04
N ARG A 128 -19.55 9.06 9.43
CA ARG A 128 -18.76 10.25 9.77
C ARG A 128 -19.33 11.54 9.15
N GLY A 129 -20.35 11.43 8.33
CA GLY A 129 -20.93 12.57 7.65
C GLY A 129 -20.08 13.14 6.52
N ILE A 130 -19.07 12.39 6.07
CA ILE A 130 -18.19 12.79 4.96
C ILE A 130 -18.96 12.71 3.65
N VAL A 131 -19.73 11.65 3.49
CA VAL A 131 -20.63 11.46 2.36
C VAL A 131 -22.06 11.51 2.88
N LYS A 132 -22.89 12.33 2.24
CA LYS A 132 -24.33 12.45 2.56
C LYS A 132 -25.12 11.93 1.37
N VAL A 133 -25.92 10.91 1.62
CA VAL A 133 -26.82 10.36 0.61
C VAL A 133 -28.23 10.82 0.95
N GLU A 134 -28.80 11.60 0.06
CA GLU A 134 -30.19 12.06 0.21
C GLU A 134 -31.15 10.95 -0.20
N SER A 135 -32.06 10.62 0.68
CA SER A 135 -33.10 9.61 0.42
C SER A 135 -34.42 10.23 0.05
#